data_948ed9a11a62090dfca52fb0f7a93744
#
_entry.id   948ed9a11a62090dfca52fb0f7a93744
#
_cell.length_a   1.000
_cell.length_b   1.000
_cell.length_c   1.000
_cell.angle_alpha   90.00
_cell.angle_beta   90.00
_cell.angle_gamma   90.00
#
_symmetry.space_group_name_H-M   'P 1'
#
loop_
_entity.id
_entity.type
_entity.pdbx_description
1 polymer ?
#
loop_
_entity_poly.entity_id
_entity_poly.type
_entity_poly.pdbx_seq_one_letter_code
_entity_poly.pdbx_strand_id
1 'polypeptide(L)'
;MTQQIWDVVIVGAGPIGGRCATLLSERGHSVLLLEEHSEVGRPFQCAGLVNPRAMESVSLEETILQEIDGALIHGPSGTMVP
;
A
#
# COMPACT_ATOMS: atom_id res chain seq x y z
N MET A 1 22.50 -22.25 19.05
CA MET A 1 21.74 -21.13 18.47
C MET A 1 20.68 -21.68 17.53
N THR A 2 19.43 -21.34 17.79
CA THR A 2 18.33 -21.84 16.96
C THR A 2 18.17 -20.91 15.75
N GLN A 3 18.21 -21.47 14.56
CA GLN A 3 17.97 -20.75 13.34
C GLN A 3 16.49 -20.86 12.98
N GLN A 4 15.83 -19.71 12.83
CA GLN A 4 14.42 -19.71 12.45
C GLN A 4 14.29 -19.67 10.93
N ILE A 5 13.46 -20.58 10.41
CA ILE A 5 13.18 -20.65 8.99
C ILE A 5 11.74 -20.21 8.77
N TRP A 6 11.56 -19.24 7.88
CA TRP A 6 10.25 -18.72 7.51
C TRP A 6 9.77 -19.37 6.22
N ASP A 7 8.47 -19.64 6.11
CA ASP A 7 7.90 -20.17 4.89
C ASP A 7 8.03 -19.17 3.74
N VAL A 8 7.81 -17.87 4.05
CA VAL A 8 7.85 -16.79 3.06
C VAL A 8 8.53 -15.57 3.67
N VAL A 9 9.38 -14.93 2.90
CA VAL A 9 9.95 -13.62 3.25
C VAL A 9 9.48 -12.61 2.22
N ILE A 10 8.85 -11.53 2.69
CA ILE A 10 8.35 -10.44 1.85
C ILE A 10 9.18 -9.21 2.12
N VAL A 11 9.72 -8.61 1.08
CA VAL A 11 10.48 -7.36 1.18
C VAL A 11 9.60 -6.21 0.71
N GLY A 12 9.35 -5.28 1.62
CA GLY A 12 8.48 -4.13 1.39
C GLY A 12 7.13 -4.28 2.08
N ALA A 13 6.87 -3.45 3.09
CA ALA A 13 5.63 -3.47 3.88
C ALA A 13 4.62 -2.43 3.40
N GLY A 14 4.61 -2.14 2.10
CA GLY A 14 3.58 -1.32 1.47
C GLY A 14 2.25 -2.08 1.32
N PRO A 15 1.27 -1.49 0.63
CA PRO A 15 -0.05 -2.12 0.49
C PRO A 15 -0.03 -3.51 -0.14
N ILE A 16 0.81 -3.72 -1.13
CA ILE A 16 0.90 -5.00 -1.83
C ILE A 16 1.58 -6.05 -0.96
N GLY A 17 2.73 -5.72 -0.39
CA GLY A 17 3.45 -6.63 0.50
C GLY A 17 2.66 -6.95 1.75
N GLY A 18 2.02 -5.95 2.35
CA GLY A 18 1.16 -6.13 3.51
C GLY A 18 -0.05 -7.03 3.21
N ARG A 19 -0.68 -6.84 2.08
CA ARG A 19 -1.82 -7.68 1.67
C ARG A 19 -1.39 -9.12 1.44
N CYS A 20 -0.25 -9.31 0.77
CA CYS A 20 0.32 -10.64 0.54
C CYS A 20 0.63 -11.35 1.86
N ALA A 21 1.25 -10.63 2.80
CA ALA A 21 1.55 -11.16 4.13
C ALA A 21 0.29 -11.61 4.87
N THR A 22 -0.76 -10.79 4.82
CA THR A 22 -2.03 -11.09 5.46
C THR A 22 -2.64 -12.36 4.89
N LEU A 23 -2.72 -12.46 3.57
CA LEU A 23 -3.32 -13.63 2.91
C LEU A 23 -2.54 -14.91 3.20
N LEU A 24 -1.21 -14.84 3.19
CA LEU A 24 -0.38 -16.02 3.48
C LEU A 24 -0.49 -16.43 4.94
N SER A 25 -0.53 -15.47 5.87
CA SER A 25 -0.69 -15.76 7.29
C SER A 25 -2.04 -16.41 7.59
N GLU A 26 -3.09 -15.95 6.94
CA GLU A 26 -4.43 -16.53 7.08
C GLU A 26 -4.49 -17.97 6.60
N ARG A 27 -3.59 -18.35 5.69
CA ARG A 27 -3.48 -19.72 5.18
C ARG A 27 -2.51 -20.58 5.97
N GLY A 28 -2.01 -20.09 7.09
CA GLY A 28 -1.18 -20.85 8.00
C GLY A 28 0.31 -20.83 7.70
N HIS A 29 0.78 -20.02 6.77
CA HIS A 29 2.20 -19.89 6.50
C HIS A 29 2.86 -18.93 7.47
N SER A 30 4.12 -19.21 7.84
CA SER A 30 4.93 -18.27 8.60
C SER A 30 5.54 -17.25 7.65
N VAL A 31 5.30 -15.96 7.94
CA VAL A 31 5.70 -14.88 7.04
C VAL A 31 6.59 -13.89 7.79
N LEU A 32 7.73 -13.56 7.19
CA LEU A 32 8.59 -12.48 7.66
C LEU A 32 8.44 -11.31 6.67
N LEU A 33 8.02 -10.16 7.19
CA LEU A 33 7.83 -8.95 6.41
C LEU A 33 8.92 -7.95 6.76
N LEU A 34 9.73 -7.58 5.78
CA LEU A 34 10.84 -6.67 5.95
C LEU A 34 10.54 -5.32 5.31
N GLU A 35 10.89 -4.26 6.02
CA GLU A 35 10.70 -2.88 5.55
C GLU A 35 12.00 -2.09 5.75
N GLU A 36 12.43 -1.36 4.71
CA GLU A 36 13.66 -0.57 4.77
C GLU A 36 13.56 0.67 5.68
N HIS A 37 12.35 1.19 5.85
CA HIS A 37 12.11 2.35 6.70
C HIS A 37 11.75 1.91 8.12
N SER A 38 12.10 2.73 9.11
CA SER A 38 11.79 2.44 10.50
C SER A 38 10.29 2.50 10.81
N GLU A 39 9.51 3.11 9.94
CA GLU A 39 8.07 3.25 10.09
C GLU A 39 7.40 3.03 8.75
N VAL A 40 6.40 2.15 8.71
CA VAL A 40 5.64 1.86 7.49
C VAL A 40 4.88 3.13 7.05
N GLY A 41 4.99 3.46 5.75
CA GLY A 41 4.34 4.62 5.19
C GLY A 41 5.08 5.94 5.39
N ARG A 42 6.27 5.90 5.96
CA ARG A 42 7.12 7.08 6.20
C ARG A 42 8.50 6.89 5.56
N PRO A 43 9.04 7.88 4.82
CA PRO A 43 8.37 9.11 4.37
C PRO A 43 7.28 8.81 3.33
N PHE A 44 6.36 9.73 3.16
CA PHE A 44 5.33 9.61 2.14
C PHE A 44 5.94 9.70 0.74
N GLN A 45 5.72 8.68 -0.08
CA GLN A 45 6.27 8.60 -1.43
C GLN A 45 5.19 8.45 -2.50
N CYS A 46 3.93 8.40 -2.08
CA CYS A 46 2.80 8.19 -2.96
C CYS A 46 1.78 9.30 -2.76
N ALA A 47 1.14 9.72 -3.85
CA ALA A 47 0.07 10.72 -3.78
C ALA A 47 -1.16 10.22 -3.03
N GLY A 48 -1.31 8.90 -2.92
CA GLY A 48 -2.42 8.31 -2.20
C GLY A 48 -3.76 8.40 -2.93
N LEU A 49 -3.75 8.61 -4.24
CA LEU A 49 -4.96 8.63 -5.05
C LEU A 49 -5.37 7.21 -5.38
N VAL A 50 -6.56 6.83 -4.92
CA VAL A 50 -7.03 5.45 -5.03
C VAL A 50 -8.42 5.42 -5.62
N ASN A 51 -8.64 4.51 -6.54
CA ASN A 51 -9.95 4.28 -7.15
C ASN A 51 -10.91 3.71 -6.09
N PRO A 52 -12.18 4.18 -6.05
CA PRO A 52 -13.15 3.66 -5.08
C PRO A 52 -13.30 2.14 -5.07
N ARG A 53 -13.17 1.48 -6.21
CA ARG A 53 -13.22 0.02 -6.28
C ARG A 53 -12.15 -0.66 -5.44
N ALA A 54 -10.95 -0.09 -5.42
CA ALA A 54 -9.86 -0.65 -4.63
C ALA A 54 -10.16 -0.54 -3.14
N MET A 55 -10.78 0.56 -2.72
CA MET A 55 -11.16 0.75 -1.32
C MET A 55 -12.26 -0.22 -0.90
N GLU A 56 -13.23 -0.46 -1.74
CA GLU A 56 -14.31 -1.43 -1.48
C GLU A 56 -13.76 -2.83 -1.25
N SER A 57 -12.77 -3.24 -2.05
CA SER A 57 -12.22 -4.59 -1.99
C SER A 57 -11.46 -4.89 -0.71
N VAL A 58 -10.97 -3.87 -0.01
CA VAL A 58 -10.17 -4.04 1.21
C VAL A 58 -10.86 -3.53 2.47
N SER A 59 -12.04 -2.93 2.34
CA SER A 59 -12.85 -2.43 3.48
C SER A 59 -12.09 -1.47 4.39
N LEU A 60 -11.35 -0.54 3.79
CA LEU A 60 -10.55 0.45 4.52
C LEU A 60 -11.09 1.87 4.34
N GLU A 61 -12.39 2.01 4.22
CA GLU A 61 -13.06 3.30 3.98
C GLU A 61 -12.74 4.32 5.06
N GLU A 62 -12.52 3.89 6.30
CA GLU A 62 -12.16 4.79 7.39
C GLU A 62 -10.80 5.46 7.21
N THR A 63 -9.97 4.98 6.29
CA THR A 63 -8.69 5.62 6.00
C THR A 63 -8.78 6.73 4.95
N ILE A 64 -9.95 6.93 4.37
CA ILE A 64 -10.15 7.97 3.36
C ILE A 64 -10.12 9.34 4.04
N LEU A 65 -9.18 10.18 3.61
CA LEU A 65 -9.06 11.54 4.12
C LEU A 65 -9.95 12.53 3.37
N GLN A 66 -10.11 12.31 2.08
CA GLN A 66 -10.92 13.17 1.22
C GLN A 66 -11.32 12.44 -0.05
N GLU A 67 -12.56 12.69 -0.49
CA GLU A 67 -13.03 12.21 -1.79
C GLU A 67 -12.78 13.30 -2.83
N ILE A 68 -12.30 12.90 -3.99
CA ILE A 68 -11.96 13.79 -5.10
C ILE A 68 -12.71 13.29 -6.34
N ASP A 69 -13.46 14.19 -6.99
CA ASP A 69 -14.27 13.83 -8.15
C ASP A 69 -13.80 14.46 -9.45
N GLY A 70 -12.65 15.14 -9.42
CA GLY A 70 -12.10 15.73 -10.63
C GLY A 70 -10.68 16.21 -10.45
N ALA A 71 -10.04 16.59 -11.55
CA ALA A 71 -8.70 17.14 -11.55
C ALA A 71 -8.51 18.08 -12.73
N LEU A 72 -7.60 19.05 -12.56
CA LEU A 72 -7.11 19.87 -13.65
C LEU A 72 -5.70 19.42 -13.98
N ILE A 73 -5.47 19.14 -15.25
CA ILE A 73 -4.15 18.72 -15.71
C ILE A 73 -3.47 19.92 -16.38
N HIS A 74 -2.30 20.28 -15.87
CA HIS A 74 -1.51 21.37 -16.38
C HIS A 74 -0.37 20.84 -17.23
N GLY A 75 -0.30 21.30 -18.50
CA GLY A 75 0.82 21.00 -19.39
C GLY A 75 2.00 21.93 -19.15
N PRO A 76 3.19 21.57 -19.64
CA PRO A 76 4.39 22.39 -19.45
C PRO A 76 4.31 23.76 -20.15
N SER A 77 3.42 23.92 -21.13
CA SER A 77 3.20 25.20 -21.85
C SER A 77 2.14 26.08 -21.19
N GLY A 78 1.60 25.67 -20.04
CA GLY A 78 0.52 26.39 -19.36
C GLY A 78 -0.87 25.96 -19.82
N THR A 79 -1.00 24.99 -20.70
CA THR A 79 -2.28 24.43 -21.14
C THR A 79 -2.92 23.67 -19.98
N MET A 80 -4.19 23.89 -19.74
CA MET A 80 -4.97 23.19 -18.72
C MET A 80 -6.05 22.33 -19.38
N VAL A 81 -6.18 21.10 -18.90
CA VAL A 81 -7.24 20.18 -19.32
C VAL A 81 -8.02 19.77 -18.08
N PRO A 82 -9.35 19.99 -18.07
CA PRO A 82 -10.20 19.58 -16.94
C PRO A 82 -10.39 18.07 -16.84
#